data_0db93cc7797912d78d7fb06148d08fdb
#
_entry.id   0db93cc7797912d78d7fb06148d08fdb
#
_cell.length_a   1.000
_cell.length_b   1.000
_cell.length_c   1.000
_cell.angle_alpha   90.00
_cell.angle_beta   90.00
_cell.angle_gamma   90.00
#
_symmetry.space_group_name_H-M   'P 1'
#
loop_
_entity.id
_entity.type
_entity.pdbx_description
1 polymer ?
#
loop_
_entity_poly.entity_id
_entity_poly.type
_entity_poly.pdbx_seq_one_letter_code
_entity_poly.pdbx_strand_id
1 'polypeptide(L)'
;MPLILLCLLLLAACTPVGVMVGAGATAGSAALSEQGVASTAKDAVIKTKILAALADHTFDHFARLDVTVYDGTVLLTGDLPDAQARLDAVRIAWQADRDIKTIVNEITLSAEPIGLGDRARDAQIAGSIRAALTLEKEIYAVNYSLAVHRGVVYVMGLAQNQVELSRVQQIIRRTEYVRGVKNLVQVKK
;
A
#
# COMPACT_ATOMS: atom_id res chain seq x y z
N MET A 1 8.33 -3.77 -47.78
CA MET A 1 8.59 -4.89 -46.86
C MET A 1 9.56 -4.59 -45.67
N PRO A 2 10.49 -3.61 -45.70
CA PRO A 2 11.33 -3.36 -44.51
C PRO A 2 10.59 -2.64 -43.35
N LEU A 3 9.52 -1.90 -43.64
CA LEU A 3 8.81 -1.12 -42.62
C LEU A 3 7.95 -2.02 -41.67
N ILE A 4 7.44 -3.14 -42.17
CA ILE A 4 6.66 -4.12 -41.38
C ILE A 4 7.58 -4.90 -40.43
N LEU A 5 8.82 -5.17 -40.85
CA LEU A 5 9.81 -5.86 -40.02
C LEU A 5 10.28 -4.97 -38.85
N LEU A 6 10.34 -3.63 -39.03
CA LEU A 6 10.69 -2.67 -38.00
C LEU A 6 9.59 -2.52 -36.94
N CYS A 7 8.30 -2.60 -37.31
CA CYS A 7 7.18 -2.57 -36.36
C CYS A 7 7.10 -3.84 -35.50
N LEU A 8 7.48 -5.02 -36.03
CA LEU A 8 7.51 -6.27 -35.26
C LEU A 8 8.62 -6.28 -34.19
N LEU A 9 9.73 -5.57 -34.42
CA LEU A 9 10.82 -5.46 -33.45
C LEU A 9 10.50 -4.53 -32.27
N LEU A 10 9.57 -3.59 -32.43
CA LEU A 10 9.15 -2.69 -31.37
C LEU A 10 8.11 -3.29 -30.40
N LEU A 11 7.42 -4.37 -30.78
CA LEU A 11 6.50 -5.09 -29.90
C LEU A 11 7.19 -6.09 -28.96
N ALA A 12 8.45 -6.43 -29.21
CA ALA A 12 9.23 -7.32 -28.32
C ALA A 12 9.77 -6.64 -27.07
N ALA A 13 9.64 -5.30 -26.93
CA ALA A 13 10.12 -4.54 -25.80
C ALA A 13 9.14 -4.46 -24.61
N CYS A 14 7.93 -5.04 -24.73
CA CYS A 14 6.91 -5.09 -23.68
C CYS A 14 6.86 -6.43 -22.95
N THR A 15 7.96 -7.09 -22.72
CA THR A 15 8.02 -8.37 -22.01
C THR A 15 9.15 -8.42 -20.99
N PRO A 16 9.21 -9.37 -20.22
CA PRO A 16 9.36 -9.63 -18.80
C PRO A 16 10.52 -8.90 -18.08
N VAL A 17 11.33 -8.10 -18.79
CA VAL A 17 12.46 -7.35 -18.14
C VAL A 17 11.94 -6.32 -17.14
N GLY A 18 10.79 -5.68 -17.41
CA GLY A 18 10.17 -4.74 -16.46
C GLY A 18 9.67 -5.40 -15.19
N VAL A 19 9.18 -6.64 -15.30
CA VAL A 19 8.72 -7.45 -14.15
C VAL A 19 9.93 -7.93 -13.34
N MET A 20 11.03 -8.28 -14.00
CA MET A 20 12.27 -8.70 -13.32
C MET A 20 12.95 -7.53 -12.59
N VAL A 21 12.96 -6.33 -13.17
CA VAL A 21 13.52 -5.14 -12.49
C VAL A 21 12.63 -4.73 -11.31
N GLY A 22 11.30 -4.81 -11.44
CA GLY A 22 10.38 -4.56 -10.34
C GLY A 22 10.51 -5.60 -9.21
N ALA A 23 10.63 -6.88 -9.56
CA ALA A 23 10.81 -7.96 -8.59
C ALA A 23 12.18 -7.89 -7.91
N GLY A 24 13.23 -7.52 -8.63
CA GLY A 24 14.58 -7.35 -8.08
C GLY A 24 14.67 -6.16 -7.11
N ALA A 25 14.04 -5.03 -7.43
CA ALA A 25 14.01 -3.86 -6.55
C ALA A 25 13.18 -4.11 -5.28
N THR A 26 12.06 -4.81 -5.40
CA THR A 26 11.23 -5.17 -4.23
C THR A 26 11.90 -6.23 -3.36
N ALA A 27 12.60 -7.21 -3.96
CA ALA A 27 13.35 -8.21 -3.20
C ALA A 27 14.54 -7.58 -2.45
N GLY A 28 15.24 -6.61 -3.05
CA GLY A 28 16.35 -5.89 -2.42
C GLY A 28 15.89 -5.08 -1.21
N SER A 29 14.79 -4.34 -1.32
CA SER A 29 14.24 -3.57 -0.20
C SER A 29 13.68 -4.47 0.91
N ALA A 30 13.05 -5.60 0.54
CA ALA A 30 12.56 -6.58 1.50
C ALA A 30 13.68 -7.26 2.30
N ALA A 31 14.86 -7.49 1.69
CA ALA A 31 16.04 -8.04 2.37
C ALA A 31 16.65 -7.07 3.39
N LEU A 32 16.46 -5.77 3.19
CA LEU A 32 16.95 -4.72 4.09
C LEU A 32 15.94 -4.36 5.19
N SER A 33 14.69 -4.81 5.09
CA SER A 33 13.65 -4.54 6.09
C SER A 33 13.75 -5.51 7.26
N GLU A 34 13.39 -5.06 8.45
CA GLU A 34 13.28 -5.91 9.65
C GLU A 34 12.24 -7.05 9.49
N GLN A 35 11.26 -6.85 8.64
CA GLN A 35 10.26 -7.86 8.30
C GLN A 35 10.86 -9.04 7.54
N GLY A 36 11.88 -8.79 6.70
CA GLY A 36 12.55 -9.79 5.89
C GLY A 36 11.79 -10.25 4.65
N VAL A 37 12.50 -10.90 3.73
CA VAL A 37 11.97 -11.32 2.41
C VAL A 37 10.79 -12.26 2.52
N ALA A 38 10.86 -13.23 3.45
CA ALA A 38 9.81 -14.26 3.58
C ALA A 38 8.47 -13.67 4.04
N SER A 39 8.47 -12.75 4.99
CA SER A 39 7.25 -12.09 5.47
C SER A 39 6.70 -11.12 4.42
N THR A 40 7.57 -10.35 3.76
CA THR A 40 7.16 -9.46 2.66
C THR A 40 6.53 -10.24 1.50
N ALA A 41 7.07 -11.43 1.16
CA ALA A 41 6.48 -12.28 0.13
C ALA A 41 5.10 -12.82 0.55
N LYS A 42 4.93 -13.22 1.81
CA LYS A 42 3.62 -13.63 2.35
C LYS A 42 2.60 -12.49 2.29
N ASP A 43 2.98 -11.28 2.70
CA ASP A 43 2.10 -10.11 2.63
C ASP A 43 1.66 -9.80 1.20
N ALA A 44 2.55 -9.95 0.22
CA ALA A 44 2.21 -9.80 -1.19
C ALA A 44 1.19 -10.84 -1.66
N VAL A 45 1.32 -12.10 -1.21
CA VAL A 45 0.35 -13.16 -1.50
C VAL A 45 -1.00 -12.87 -0.85
N ILE A 46 -1.03 -12.49 0.42
CA ILE A 46 -2.25 -12.09 1.14
C ILE A 46 -2.96 -10.96 0.38
N LYS A 47 -2.22 -9.89 0.04
CA LYS A 47 -2.76 -8.77 -0.72
C LYS A 47 -3.40 -9.22 -2.03
N THR A 48 -2.69 -10.05 -2.81
CA THR A 48 -3.18 -10.54 -4.10
C THR A 48 -4.47 -11.34 -3.96
N LYS A 49 -4.54 -12.23 -2.96
CA LYS A 49 -5.74 -13.02 -2.69
C LYS A 49 -6.94 -12.17 -2.28
N ILE A 50 -6.73 -11.16 -1.41
CA ILE A 50 -7.78 -10.23 -1.02
C ILE A 50 -8.29 -9.45 -2.23
N LEU A 51 -7.39 -8.91 -3.06
CA LEU A 51 -7.76 -8.16 -4.25
C LEU A 51 -8.54 -9.02 -5.25
N ALA A 52 -8.14 -10.28 -5.47
CA ALA A 52 -8.84 -11.21 -6.32
C ALA A 52 -10.25 -11.52 -5.77
N ALA A 53 -10.37 -11.84 -4.48
CA ALA A 53 -11.64 -12.15 -3.86
C ALA A 53 -12.62 -10.96 -3.86
N LEU A 54 -12.12 -9.74 -3.67
CA LEU A 54 -12.94 -8.51 -3.77
C LEU A 54 -13.40 -8.27 -5.22
N ALA A 55 -12.54 -8.49 -6.21
CA ALA A 55 -12.87 -8.31 -7.62
C ALA A 55 -13.94 -9.31 -8.10
N ASP A 56 -13.86 -10.57 -7.63
CA ASP A 56 -14.84 -11.61 -7.96
C ASP A 56 -16.24 -11.31 -7.39
N HIS A 57 -16.30 -10.59 -6.25
CA HIS A 57 -17.57 -10.30 -5.58
C HIS A 57 -18.32 -9.11 -6.19
N THR A 58 -17.63 -7.99 -6.39
CA THR A 58 -18.23 -6.78 -6.96
C THR A 58 -17.14 -5.86 -7.49
N PHE A 59 -16.97 -5.83 -8.80
CA PHE A 59 -15.91 -5.04 -9.44
C PHE A 59 -15.99 -3.53 -9.11
N ASP A 60 -17.18 -2.96 -9.04
CA ASP A 60 -17.37 -1.54 -8.72
C ASP A 60 -16.91 -1.19 -7.30
N HIS A 61 -17.13 -2.07 -6.33
CA HIS A 61 -16.65 -1.87 -4.97
C HIS A 61 -15.14 -2.11 -4.87
N PHE A 62 -14.63 -3.12 -5.58
CA PHE A 62 -13.18 -3.38 -5.65
C PHE A 62 -12.39 -2.18 -6.14
N ALA A 63 -12.84 -1.51 -7.20
CA ALA A 63 -12.15 -0.36 -7.78
C ALA A 63 -12.06 0.87 -6.84
N ARG A 64 -12.81 0.86 -5.75
CA ARG A 64 -12.86 1.93 -4.74
C ARG A 64 -12.03 1.65 -3.50
N LEU A 65 -11.48 0.43 -3.37
CA LEU A 65 -10.74 -0.01 -2.19
C LEU A 65 -9.24 -0.10 -2.47
N ASP A 66 -8.47 0.23 -1.44
CA ASP A 66 -7.04 -0.04 -1.38
C ASP A 66 -6.74 -1.02 -0.24
N VAL A 67 -5.84 -1.96 -0.51
CA VAL A 67 -5.38 -2.98 0.44
C VAL A 67 -3.88 -2.79 0.68
N THR A 68 -3.51 -2.57 1.91
CA THR A 68 -2.11 -2.57 2.35
C THR A 68 -1.92 -3.68 3.37
N VAL A 69 -0.84 -4.45 3.25
CA VAL A 69 -0.51 -5.54 4.17
C VAL A 69 0.89 -5.33 4.72
N TYR A 70 1.04 -5.50 6.03
CA TYR A 70 2.30 -5.49 6.73
C TYR A 70 2.30 -6.51 7.86
N ASP A 71 3.18 -7.50 7.79
CA ASP A 71 3.31 -8.60 8.74
C ASP A 71 1.96 -9.27 9.10
N GLY A 72 1.16 -9.60 8.07
CA GLY A 72 -0.16 -10.22 8.22
C GLY A 72 -1.25 -9.28 8.75
N THR A 73 -0.93 -8.02 9.05
CA THR A 73 -1.93 -7.00 9.36
C THR A 73 -2.40 -6.35 8.06
N VAL A 74 -3.68 -6.44 7.79
CA VAL A 74 -4.34 -5.89 6.60
C VAL A 74 -4.97 -4.55 6.95
N LEU A 75 -4.67 -3.52 6.19
CA LEU A 75 -5.36 -2.23 6.23
C LEU A 75 -6.25 -2.12 4.98
N LEU A 76 -7.53 -1.90 5.19
CA LEU A 76 -8.51 -1.59 4.15
C LEU A 76 -8.84 -0.11 4.19
N THR A 77 -8.58 0.61 3.09
CA THR A 77 -8.95 2.02 2.90
C THR A 77 -9.74 2.19 1.62
N GLY A 78 -10.38 3.32 1.46
CA GLY A 78 -11.20 3.62 0.28
C GLY A 78 -12.59 4.09 0.64
N ASP A 79 -13.48 4.12 -0.36
CA ASP A 79 -14.84 4.61 -0.21
C ASP A 79 -15.85 3.55 -0.64
N LEU A 80 -16.77 3.18 0.24
CA LEU A 80 -17.91 2.31 -0.11
C LEU A 80 -19.23 3.02 0.18
N PRO A 81 -20.30 2.69 -0.58
CA PRO A 81 -21.55 3.44 -0.54
C PRO A 81 -22.30 3.30 0.78
N ASP A 82 -22.18 2.14 1.44
CA ASP A 82 -22.97 1.84 2.62
C ASP A 82 -22.25 0.89 3.60
N ALA A 83 -22.85 0.72 4.77
CA ALA A 83 -22.30 -0.11 5.84
C ALA A 83 -22.28 -1.60 5.49
N GLN A 84 -23.24 -2.08 4.66
CA GLN A 84 -23.29 -3.48 4.28
C GLN A 84 -22.13 -3.83 3.36
N ALA A 85 -21.87 -3.00 2.33
CA ALA A 85 -20.74 -3.15 1.44
C ALA A 85 -19.40 -3.17 2.21
N ARG A 86 -19.28 -2.29 3.24
CA ARG A 86 -18.08 -2.26 4.11
C ARG A 86 -17.92 -3.55 4.94
N LEU A 87 -19.02 -4.07 5.49
CA LEU A 87 -19.00 -5.34 6.24
C LEU A 87 -18.64 -6.52 5.33
N ASP A 88 -19.18 -6.55 4.11
CA ASP A 88 -18.91 -7.57 3.13
C ASP A 88 -17.43 -7.54 2.70
N ALA A 89 -16.87 -6.36 2.47
CA ALA A 89 -15.45 -6.21 2.13
C ALA A 89 -14.54 -6.76 3.24
N VAL A 90 -14.84 -6.47 4.51
CA VAL A 90 -14.07 -7.00 5.65
C VAL A 90 -14.22 -8.53 5.75
N ARG A 91 -15.42 -9.06 5.56
CA ARG A 91 -15.67 -10.51 5.58
C ARG A 91 -14.91 -11.23 4.47
N ILE A 92 -14.97 -10.70 3.24
CA ILE A 92 -14.25 -11.24 2.08
C ILE A 92 -12.74 -11.24 2.35
N ALA A 93 -12.21 -10.13 2.86
CA ALA A 93 -10.80 -10.02 3.20
C ALA A 93 -10.37 -11.09 4.22
N TRP A 94 -11.15 -11.29 5.29
CA TRP A 94 -10.86 -12.34 6.29
C TRP A 94 -10.86 -13.76 5.71
N GLN A 95 -11.70 -14.04 4.74
CA GLN A 95 -11.84 -15.35 4.11
C GLN A 95 -10.74 -15.60 3.05
N ALA A 96 -10.07 -14.57 2.59
CA ALA A 96 -9.10 -14.67 1.49
C ALA A 96 -7.83 -15.44 1.86
N ASP A 97 -7.35 -15.32 3.11
CA ASP A 97 -6.16 -16.02 3.55
C ASP A 97 -6.15 -16.27 5.07
N ARG A 98 -5.69 -17.47 5.47
CA ARG A 98 -5.60 -17.86 6.89
C ARG A 98 -4.43 -17.23 7.65
N ASP A 99 -3.45 -16.68 6.94
CA ASP A 99 -2.28 -16.05 7.53
C ASP A 99 -2.55 -14.57 7.89
N ILE A 100 -3.78 -14.07 7.67
CA ILE A 100 -4.21 -12.76 8.13
C ILE A 100 -4.31 -12.77 9.67
N LYS A 101 -3.56 -11.89 10.30
CA LYS A 101 -3.53 -11.75 11.77
C LYS A 101 -4.57 -10.74 12.27
N THR A 102 -4.75 -9.64 11.53
CA THR A 102 -5.62 -8.53 11.92
C THR A 102 -6.09 -7.79 10.68
N ILE A 103 -7.34 -7.29 10.70
CA ILE A 103 -7.84 -6.33 9.70
C ILE A 103 -8.16 -5.00 10.39
N VAL A 104 -7.50 -3.94 9.93
CA VAL A 104 -7.79 -2.56 10.28
C VAL A 104 -8.71 -1.99 9.21
N ASN A 105 -9.97 -1.75 9.57
CA ASN A 105 -10.97 -1.23 8.66
C ASN A 105 -11.05 0.29 8.76
N GLU A 106 -10.54 0.97 7.75
CA GLU A 106 -10.54 2.42 7.59
C GLU A 106 -11.30 2.85 6.32
N ILE A 107 -12.26 2.01 5.91
CA ILE A 107 -13.13 2.30 4.77
C ILE A 107 -14.10 3.41 5.15
N THR A 108 -14.12 4.48 4.37
CA THR A 108 -15.05 5.60 4.50
C THR A 108 -16.38 5.25 3.84
N LEU A 109 -17.50 5.63 4.48
CA LEU A 109 -18.81 5.52 3.84
C LEU A 109 -19.04 6.76 2.98
N SER A 110 -19.08 6.56 1.67
CA SER A 110 -19.34 7.61 0.68
C SER A 110 -19.98 7.01 -0.57
N ALA A 111 -21.11 7.57 -0.97
CA ALA A 111 -21.78 7.17 -2.21
C ALA A 111 -20.90 7.47 -3.43
N GLU A 112 -20.13 8.56 -3.37
CA GLU A 112 -19.21 8.96 -4.42
C GLU A 112 -17.77 8.56 -4.09
N PRO A 113 -17.06 7.91 -5.05
CA PRO A 113 -15.66 7.60 -4.88
C PRO A 113 -14.82 8.89 -4.84
N ILE A 114 -13.63 8.79 -4.26
CA ILE A 114 -12.65 9.88 -4.27
C ILE A 114 -12.36 10.35 -5.71
N GLY A 115 -12.39 11.67 -5.93
CA GLY A 115 -12.12 12.28 -7.22
C GLY A 115 -10.67 12.12 -7.69
N LEU A 116 -10.44 12.21 -9.01
CA LEU A 116 -9.09 12.10 -9.59
C LEU A 116 -8.10 13.12 -9.03
N GLY A 117 -8.56 14.37 -8.77
CA GLY A 117 -7.71 15.40 -8.17
C GLY A 117 -7.27 15.08 -6.75
N ASP A 118 -8.17 14.50 -5.94
CA ASP A 118 -7.82 14.09 -4.58
C ASP A 118 -6.93 12.84 -4.58
N ARG A 119 -7.15 11.88 -5.50
CA ARG A 119 -6.23 10.74 -5.69
C ARG A 119 -4.82 11.20 -6.07
N ALA A 120 -4.71 12.18 -6.97
CA ALA A 120 -3.42 12.75 -7.36
C ALA A 120 -2.73 13.43 -6.17
N ARG A 121 -3.50 14.15 -5.33
CA ARG A 121 -2.99 14.75 -4.09
C ARG A 121 -2.55 13.70 -3.07
N ASP A 122 -3.31 12.65 -2.87
CA ASP A 122 -2.93 11.53 -1.99
C ASP A 122 -1.63 10.86 -2.47
N ALA A 123 -1.47 10.67 -3.78
CA ALA A 123 -0.23 10.15 -4.37
C ALA A 123 0.96 11.11 -4.15
N GLN A 124 0.75 12.43 -4.27
CA GLN A 124 1.75 13.44 -3.96
C GLN A 124 2.17 13.38 -2.49
N ILE A 125 1.22 13.33 -1.56
CA ILE A 125 1.49 13.19 -0.12
C ILE A 125 2.35 11.93 0.12
N ALA A 126 1.94 10.78 -0.40
CA ALA A 126 2.66 9.52 -0.24
C ALA A 126 4.09 9.59 -0.79
N GLY A 127 4.27 10.19 -1.97
CA GLY A 127 5.57 10.38 -2.61
C GLY A 127 6.49 11.29 -1.78
N SER A 128 5.97 12.43 -1.31
CA SER A 128 6.71 13.39 -0.49
C SER A 128 7.16 12.76 0.84
N ILE A 129 6.27 12.02 1.51
CA ILE A 129 6.61 11.34 2.76
C ILE A 129 7.70 10.28 2.52
N ARG A 130 7.54 9.41 1.49
CA ARG A 130 8.55 8.39 1.18
C ARG A 130 9.92 9.01 0.91
N ALA A 131 9.98 10.07 0.13
CA ALA A 131 11.22 10.79 -0.15
C ALA A 131 11.85 11.35 1.13
N ALA A 132 11.06 12.01 1.98
CA ALA A 132 11.53 12.58 3.24
C ALA A 132 12.04 11.50 4.22
N LEU A 133 11.31 10.39 4.36
CA LEU A 133 11.77 9.26 5.20
C LEU A 133 13.07 8.64 4.69
N THR A 134 13.22 8.52 3.36
CA THR A 134 14.43 7.93 2.76
C THR A 134 15.67 8.82 2.92
N LEU A 135 15.49 10.14 2.96
CA LEU A 135 16.57 11.10 3.15
C LEU A 135 17.02 11.23 4.61
N GLU A 136 16.19 10.81 5.55
CA GLU A 136 16.49 10.90 6.99
C GLU A 136 17.35 9.74 7.44
N LYS A 137 18.59 10.03 7.88
CA LYS A 137 19.61 9.03 8.20
C LYS A 137 19.27 8.16 9.42
N GLU A 138 18.43 8.67 10.31
CA GLU A 138 18.04 8.00 11.55
C GLU A 138 16.70 7.26 11.44
N ILE A 139 16.19 7.09 10.21
CA ILE A 139 14.96 6.36 9.91
C ILE A 139 15.27 5.21 8.96
N TYR A 140 14.87 4.01 9.33
CA TYR A 140 14.89 2.85 8.46
C TYR A 140 13.65 2.83 7.58
N ALA A 141 13.64 3.70 6.54
CA ALA A 141 12.47 3.95 5.68
C ALA A 141 11.86 2.67 5.08
N VAL A 142 12.67 1.63 4.84
CA VAL A 142 12.23 0.33 4.30
C VAL A 142 11.30 -0.45 5.26
N ASN A 143 11.29 -0.07 6.54
CA ASN A 143 10.44 -0.71 7.55
C ASN A 143 9.03 -0.12 7.61
N TYR A 144 8.73 0.88 6.78
CA TYR A 144 7.44 1.58 6.82
C TYR A 144 6.65 1.40 5.53
N SER A 145 5.39 1.04 5.68
CA SER A 145 4.37 1.06 4.63
C SER A 145 3.43 2.23 4.84
N LEU A 146 3.11 2.93 3.75
CA LEU A 146 2.24 4.11 3.76
C LEU A 146 1.04 3.89 2.85
N ALA A 147 -0.15 4.17 3.36
CA ALA A 147 -1.35 4.39 2.59
C ALA A 147 -1.86 5.81 2.85
N VAL A 148 -2.43 6.43 1.83
CA VAL A 148 -3.04 7.77 1.96
C VAL A 148 -4.42 7.72 1.32
N HIS A 149 -5.43 8.17 2.07
CA HIS A 149 -6.79 8.27 1.58
C HIS A 149 -7.43 9.56 2.09
N ARG A 150 -7.88 10.40 1.15
CA ARG A 150 -8.49 11.73 1.44
C ARG A 150 -7.62 12.61 2.36
N GLY A 151 -6.29 12.57 2.16
CA GLY A 151 -5.31 13.32 2.96
C GLY A 151 -5.03 12.74 4.34
N VAL A 152 -5.65 11.62 4.73
CA VAL A 152 -5.31 10.88 5.94
C VAL A 152 -4.21 9.89 5.62
N VAL A 153 -3.10 9.97 6.36
CA VAL A 153 -1.95 9.08 6.20
C VAL A 153 -2.04 7.95 7.21
N TYR A 154 -2.02 6.74 6.72
CA TYR A 154 -1.91 5.52 7.50
C TYR A 154 -0.49 5.02 7.40
N VAL A 155 0.22 4.93 8.52
CA VAL A 155 1.59 4.43 8.56
C VAL A 155 1.63 3.13 9.34
N MET A 156 2.12 2.07 8.69
CA MET A 156 2.34 0.73 9.26
C MET A 156 3.84 0.44 9.25
N GLY A 157 4.29 -0.45 10.10
CA GLY A 157 5.70 -0.81 10.08
C GLY A 157 6.27 -1.16 11.45
N LEU A 158 7.60 -1.21 11.52
CA LEU A 158 8.36 -1.48 12.73
C LEU A 158 9.44 -0.40 12.92
N ALA A 159 9.27 0.44 13.94
CA ALA A 159 10.28 1.38 14.36
C ALA A 159 11.32 0.70 15.28
N GLN A 160 12.60 1.06 15.15
CA GLN A 160 13.67 0.54 16.01
C GLN A 160 13.52 0.99 17.47
N ASN A 161 12.97 2.19 17.66
CA ASN A 161 12.73 2.77 18.99
C ASN A 161 11.70 3.91 18.88
N GLN A 162 11.32 4.44 20.05
CA GLN A 162 10.33 5.51 20.16
C GLN A 162 10.80 6.85 19.54
N VAL A 163 12.11 7.08 19.50
CA VAL A 163 12.68 8.32 18.92
C VAL A 163 12.48 8.31 17.41
N GLU A 164 12.81 7.19 16.75
CA GLU A 164 12.56 7.01 15.32
C GLU A 164 11.07 7.17 14.98
N LEU A 165 10.18 6.51 15.73
CA LEU A 165 8.73 6.63 15.53
C LEU A 165 8.26 8.09 15.64
N SER A 166 8.77 8.82 16.63
CA SER A 166 8.42 10.24 16.83
C SER A 166 8.85 11.10 15.63
N ARG A 167 10.03 10.84 15.06
CA ARG A 167 10.54 11.53 13.87
C ARG A 167 9.69 11.21 12.64
N VAL A 168 9.35 9.93 12.43
CA VAL A 168 8.46 9.52 11.33
C VAL A 168 7.13 10.28 11.43
N GLN A 169 6.51 10.30 12.59
CA GLN A 169 5.26 11.03 12.80
C GLN A 169 5.40 12.53 12.58
N GLN A 170 6.52 13.13 12.97
CA GLN A 170 6.79 14.55 12.76
C GLN A 170 6.92 14.88 11.26
N ILE A 171 7.63 14.05 10.48
CA ILE A 171 7.75 14.20 9.04
C ILE A 171 6.38 14.14 8.38
N ILE A 172 5.59 13.12 8.72
CA ILE A 172 4.25 12.94 8.16
C ILE A 172 3.38 14.17 8.45
N ARG A 173 3.33 14.64 9.70
CA ARG A 173 2.49 15.78 10.10
C ARG A 173 2.90 17.10 9.46
N ARG A 174 4.17 17.27 9.06
CA ARG A 174 4.69 18.47 8.38
C ARG A 174 4.53 18.42 6.87
N THR A 175 4.17 17.29 6.30
CA THR A 175 3.96 17.14 4.87
C THR A 175 2.70 17.90 4.45
N GLU A 176 2.84 18.68 3.39
CA GLU A 176 1.75 19.50 2.85
C GLU A 176 0.53 18.65 2.48
N TYR A 177 -0.65 19.17 2.68
CA TYR A 177 -1.96 18.54 2.43
C TYR A 177 -2.31 17.36 3.35
N VAL A 178 -1.48 16.96 4.30
CA VAL A 178 -1.82 15.95 5.30
C VAL A 178 -2.88 16.51 6.25
N ARG A 179 -4.03 15.82 6.31
CA ARG A 179 -5.18 16.19 7.17
C ARG A 179 -5.21 15.41 8.47
N GLY A 180 -4.60 14.24 8.49
CA GLY A 180 -4.57 13.37 9.67
C GLY A 180 -3.55 12.26 9.53
N VAL A 181 -3.16 11.69 10.68
CA VAL A 181 -2.21 10.57 10.74
C VAL A 181 -2.78 9.49 11.64
N LYS A 182 -2.87 8.27 11.11
CA LYS A 182 -3.20 7.07 11.88
C LYS A 182 -1.96 6.19 11.98
N ASN A 183 -1.47 6.05 13.21
CA ASN A 183 -0.26 5.29 13.49
C ASN A 183 -0.60 3.83 13.82
N LEU A 184 -0.13 2.92 12.97
CA LEU A 184 -0.21 1.47 13.11
C LEU A 184 1.19 0.84 13.21
N VAL A 185 2.20 1.65 13.52
CA VAL A 185 3.59 1.22 13.67
C VAL A 185 3.80 0.57 15.02
N GLN A 186 4.47 -0.56 15.02
CA GLN A 186 4.97 -1.21 16.23
C GLN A 186 6.37 -0.68 16.57
N VAL A 187 6.75 -0.69 17.83
CA VAL A 187 8.11 -0.37 18.25
C VAL A 187 8.79 -1.65 18.68
N LYS A 188 10.02 -1.85 18.20
CA LYS A 188 10.84 -3.00 18.53
C LYS A 188 11.06 -3.04 20.05
N LYS A 189 10.84 -4.20 20.65
CA LYS A 189 11.03 -4.47 22.07
C LYS A 189 12.50 -4.67 22.42
#